data_4620b92f2f18ade14d67b35941c8bd61
#
_entry.id   4620b92f2f18ade14d67b35941c8bd61
#
_cell.length_a   1.000
_cell.length_b   1.000
_cell.length_c   1.000
_cell.angle_alpha   90.00
_cell.angle_beta   90.00
_cell.angle_gamma   90.00
#
_symmetry.space_group_name_H-M   'P 1'
#
loop_
_entity.id
_entity.type
_entity.pdbx_description
1 polymer ?
#
loop_
_entity_poly.entity_id
_entity_poly.type
_entity_poly.pdbx_seq_one_letter_code
_entity_poly.pdbx_strand_id
1 'polypeptide(L)'
;MTSDQAKKTFVLKGIGVSPGVVIGKVYRFDPLDAQISFYKLNNSDLIPREIERFKNALKESTRQLQTIQENLKKTKVTEPLYIIDVHILLLSDKKFINRTIKYIQRLGVNAEWALRMTLDHYKQIFEGLDDAYISGRISDVQYVVQRILRNLSGEKHEVVWDVGMGGVVIVSHDLSPADTAQMKLEKVVGFATDSGGRTSHTAIVARSMELPAVVGLDNVTRFVRTG
;
A
#
# COMPACT_ATOMS: atom_id res chain seq x y z
N MET A 1 6.38 -34.12 24.86
CA MET A 1 5.27 -34.28 23.93
C MET A 1 5.30 -33.12 22.95
N THR A 2 6.00 -33.29 21.86
CA THR A 2 6.11 -32.32 20.78
C THR A 2 4.85 -32.43 19.93
N SER A 3 4.01 -31.42 19.96
CA SER A 3 2.84 -31.32 19.07
C SER A 3 3.34 -31.17 17.63
N ASP A 4 3.22 -32.26 16.89
CA ASP A 4 3.35 -32.28 15.43
C ASP A 4 2.24 -31.41 14.83
N GLN A 5 2.50 -30.12 14.64
CA GLN A 5 1.61 -29.27 13.88
C GLN A 5 1.74 -29.70 12.42
N ALA A 6 0.84 -30.56 11.99
CA ALA A 6 0.72 -30.98 10.61
C ALA A 6 0.77 -29.75 9.70
N LYS A 7 1.83 -29.64 8.88
CA LYS A 7 1.99 -28.58 7.89
C LYS A 7 0.81 -28.68 6.91
N LYS A 8 -0.14 -27.76 7.02
CA LYS A 8 -1.27 -27.70 6.08
C LYS A 8 -0.77 -27.21 4.74
N THR A 9 -1.00 -27.98 3.70
CA THR A 9 -0.76 -27.59 2.31
C THR A 9 -2.02 -26.94 1.77
N PHE A 10 -1.86 -25.78 1.11
CA PHE A 10 -2.93 -25.05 0.44
C PHE A 10 -2.60 -24.91 -1.05
N VAL A 11 -3.61 -25.00 -1.89
CA VAL A 11 -3.53 -24.69 -3.32
C VAL A 11 -4.48 -23.55 -3.59
N LEU A 12 -3.95 -22.43 -4.04
CA LEU A 12 -4.72 -21.26 -4.41
C LEU A 12 -4.64 -21.03 -5.92
N LYS A 13 -5.72 -20.55 -6.51
CA LYS A 13 -5.79 -20.20 -7.91
C LYS A 13 -5.72 -18.70 -8.06
N GLY A 14 -4.90 -18.21 -8.97
CA GLY A 14 -4.75 -16.80 -9.29
C GLY A 14 -4.38 -16.60 -10.75
N ILE A 15 -4.10 -15.36 -11.10
CA ILE A 15 -3.71 -14.94 -12.45
C ILE A 15 -2.18 -14.90 -12.52
N GLY A 16 -1.58 -15.77 -13.31
CA GLY A 16 -0.15 -15.70 -13.63
C GLY A 16 0.12 -14.47 -14.49
N VAL A 17 0.93 -13.54 -13.97
CA VAL A 17 1.22 -12.25 -14.63
C VAL A 17 2.67 -12.11 -15.06
N SER A 18 3.55 -12.95 -14.53
CA SER A 18 4.92 -13.11 -14.98
C SER A 18 5.28 -14.60 -14.92
N PRO A 19 5.90 -15.16 -15.97
CA PRO A 19 6.11 -16.60 -16.09
C PRO A 19 7.19 -17.11 -15.13
N GLY A 20 7.13 -18.41 -14.82
CA GLY A 20 8.14 -19.12 -14.04
C GLY A 20 7.53 -19.90 -12.88
N VAL A 21 8.39 -20.70 -12.24
CA VAL A 21 8.09 -21.46 -11.02
C VAL A 21 9.18 -21.14 -10.01
N VAL A 22 8.78 -20.86 -8.79
CA VAL A 22 9.70 -20.49 -7.71
C VAL A 22 9.28 -21.16 -6.40
N ILE A 23 10.29 -21.53 -5.62
CA ILE A 23 10.16 -22.02 -4.27
C ILE A 23 10.97 -21.10 -3.37
N GLY A 24 10.36 -20.59 -2.32
CA GLY A 24 11.01 -19.68 -1.38
C GLY A 24 10.28 -19.56 -0.07
N LYS A 25 10.92 -18.93 0.90
CA LYS A 25 10.26 -18.57 2.14
C LYS A 25 9.29 -17.41 1.93
N VAL A 26 8.19 -17.42 2.65
CA VAL A 26 7.22 -16.32 2.58
C VAL A 26 7.73 -15.14 3.40
N TYR A 27 7.67 -13.96 2.81
CA TYR A 27 7.68 -12.70 3.53
C TYR A 27 6.32 -12.03 3.33
N ARG A 28 5.49 -12.06 4.38
CA ARG A 28 4.21 -11.36 4.35
C ARG A 28 4.44 -9.87 4.53
N PHE A 29 4.20 -9.13 3.47
CA PHE A 29 4.23 -7.68 3.45
C PHE A 29 2.80 -7.15 3.47
N ASP A 30 2.37 -6.66 4.61
CA ASP A 30 1.00 -6.18 4.79
C ASP A 30 0.99 -4.69 5.13
N PRO A 31 1.05 -3.83 4.11
CA PRO A 31 1.02 -2.39 4.32
C PRO A 31 -0.34 -1.87 4.81
N LEU A 32 -1.36 -2.72 4.85
CA LEU A 32 -2.76 -2.38 5.09
C LEU A 32 -3.25 -2.65 6.51
N ASP A 33 -2.47 -3.30 7.37
CA ASP A 33 -2.90 -3.68 8.73
C ASP A 33 -2.95 -2.51 9.74
N ALA A 34 -2.84 -1.26 9.26
CA ALA A 34 -3.21 -0.12 10.09
C ALA A 34 -4.71 -0.21 10.37
N GLN A 35 -5.07 -0.82 11.50
CA GLN A 35 -6.46 -0.79 11.99
C GLN A 35 -6.90 0.67 12.06
N ILE A 36 -7.85 1.05 11.21
CA ILE A 36 -8.40 2.40 11.22
C ILE A 36 -9.24 2.53 12.48
N SER A 37 -8.62 3.00 13.54
CA SER A 37 -9.32 3.29 14.80
C SER A 37 -10.31 4.43 14.59
N PHE A 38 -11.50 4.25 15.08
CA PHE A 38 -12.49 5.32 15.18
C PHE A 38 -12.57 5.83 16.61
N TYR A 39 -12.40 7.13 16.80
CA TYR A 39 -12.79 7.78 18.05
C TYR A 39 -13.26 9.21 17.80
N LYS A 40 -14.13 9.69 18.68
CA LYS A 40 -14.57 11.08 18.69
C LYS A 40 -13.64 11.94 19.53
N LEU A 41 -13.43 13.16 19.08
CA LEU A 41 -12.71 14.18 19.81
C LEU A 41 -13.70 14.81 20.83
N ASN A 42 -13.59 14.39 22.08
CA ASN A 42 -14.54 14.79 23.13
C ASN A 42 -14.39 16.25 23.58
N ASN A 43 -13.35 16.95 23.11
CA ASN A 43 -13.10 18.35 23.40
C ASN A 43 -12.75 19.11 22.11
N SER A 44 -13.33 20.30 21.91
CA SER A 44 -13.04 21.18 20.78
C SER A 44 -11.56 21.56 20.67
N ASP A 45 -10.84 21.63 21.79
CA ASP A 45 -9.40 21.95 21.82
C ASP A 45 -8.52 20.85 21.20
N LEU A 46 -9.06 19.63 21.05
CA LEU A 46 -8.38 18.53 20.38
C LEU A 46 -8.43 18.66 18.84
N ILE A 47 -9.41 19.38 18.30
CA ILE A 47 -9.57 19.53 16.84
C ILE A 47 -8.36 20.18 16.19
N PRO A 48 -7.80 21.30 16.66
CA PRO A 48 -6.60 21.90 16.08
C PRO A 48 -5.38 20.96 16.15
N ARG A 49 -5.23 20.23 17.25
CA ARG A 49 -4.13 19.26 17.43
C ARG A 49 -4.25 18.10 16.44
N GLU A 50 -5.46 17.61 16.23
CA GLU A 50 -5.72 16.52 15.29
C GLU A 50 -5.47 16.94 13.83
N ILE A 51 -5.86 18.17 13.48
CA ILE A 51 -5.54 18.75 12.17
C ILE A 51 -4.04 18.88 11.98
N GLU A 52 -3.31 19.30 13.00
CA GLU A 52 -1.85 19.41 12.96
C GLU A 52 -1.20 18.02 12.80
N ARG A 53 -1.69 17.01 13.52
CA ARG A 53 -1.27 15.62 13.38
C ARG A 53 -1.45 15.12 11.93
N PHE A 54 -2.60 15.39 11.34
CA PHE A 54 -2.88 15.08 9.94
C PHE A 54 -1.93 15.78 8.98
N LYS A 55 -1.68 17.09 9.16
CA LYS A 55 -0.76 17.87 8.33
C LYS A 55 0.68 17.36 8.45
N ASN A 56 1.11 16.97 9.63
CA ASN A 56 2.44 16.39 9.85
C ASN A 56 2.58 15.04 9.14
N ALA A 57 1.55 14.19 9.18
CA ALA A 57 1.51 12.93 8.43
C ALA A 57 1.55 13.15 6.90
N LEU A 58 0.84 14.18 6.39
CA LEU A 58 0.93 14.59 4.99
C LEU A 58 2.35 15.01 4.60
N LYS A 59 2.97 15.88 5.40
CA LYS A 59 4.33 16.36 5.16
C LYS A 59 5.34 15.21 5.13
N GLU A 60 5.24 14.30 6.07
CA GLU A 60 6.11 13.12 6.13
C GLU A 60 5.87 12.19 4.93
N SER A 61 4.61 11.96 4.54
CA SER A 61 4.26 11.18 3.36
C SER A 61 4.87 11.77 2.08
N THR A 62 4.81 13.10 1.94
CA THR A 62 5.40 13.81 0.80
C THR A 62 6.92 13.67 0.80
N ARG A 63 7.58 13.86 1.95
CA ARG A 63 9.03 13.70 2.09
C ARG A 63 9.49 12.29 1.69
N GLN A 64 8.76 11.27 2.14
CA GLN A 64 9.06 9.86 1.81
C GLN A 64 8.97 9.62 0.30
N LEU A 65 7.90 10.10 -0.36
CA LEU A 65 7.74 9.94 -1.81
C LEU A 65 8.80 10.71 -2.60
N GLN A 66 9.18 11.90 -2.17
CA GLN A 66 10.26 12.67 -2.77
C GLN A 66 11.60 11.93 -2.70
N THR A 67 11.91 11.33 -1.54
CA THR A 67 13.12 10.50 -1.38
C THR A 67 13.11 9.30 -2.34
N ILE A 68 11.96 8.64 -2.49
CA ILE A 68 11.79 7.53 -3.44
C ILE A 68 12.00 8.03 -4.88
N GLN A 69 11.37 9.14 -5.23
CA GLN A 69 11.50 9.77 -6.55
C GLN A 69 12.97 10.08 -6.90
N GLU A 70 13.70 10.68 -5.96
CA GLU A 70 15.13 10.97 -6.14
C GLU A 70 15.98 9.73 -6.35
N ASN A 71 15.68 8.65 -5.62
CA ASN A 71 16.38 7.37 -5.78
C ASN A 71 16.05 6.73 -7.14
N LEU A 72 14.80 6.74 -7.57
CA LEU A 72 14.38 6.23 -8.87
C LEU A 72 15.00 7.01 -10.04
N LYS A 73 15.17 8.32 -9.91
CA LYS A 73 15.87 9.14 -10.93
C LYS A 73 17.33 8.75 -11.14
N LYS A 74 17.96 8.13 -10.13
CA LYS A 74 19.34 7.60 -10.24
C LYS A 74 19.38 6.24 -10.95
N THR A 75 18.28 5.49 -10.89
CA THR A 75 18.10 4.24 -11.60
C THR A 75 17.38 4.56 -12.91
N LYS A 76 17.83 4.10 -14.05
CA LYS A 76 17.23 4.42 -15.37
C LYS A 76 15.79 3.87 -15.57
N VAL A 77 15.06 3.61 -14.49
CA VAL A 77 13.70 3.04 -14.50
C VAL A 77 12.69 4.17 -14.48
N THR A 78 12.01 4.41 -15.60
CA THR A 78 11.13 5.59 -15.78
C THR A 78 9.67 5.33 -15.43
N GLU A 79 9.15 4.12 -15.60
CA GLU A 79 7.72 3.82 -15.39
C GLU A 79 7.20 4.13 -13.97
N PRO A 80 7.88 3.74 -12.87
CA PRO A 80 7.41 4.06 -11.53
C PRO A 80 7.44 5.56 -11.20
N LEU A 81 8.28 6.34 -11.88
CA LEU A 81 8.43 7.78 -11.62
C LEU A 81 7.12 8.53 -11.83
N TYR A 82 6.42 8.29 -12.94
CA TYR A 82 5.17 8.98 -13.25
C TYR A 82 4.09 8.72 -12.20
N ILE A 83 4.05 7.52 -11.65
CA ILE A 83 3.06 7.16 -10.62
C ILE A 83 3.41 7.84 -9.30
N ILE A 84 4.70 7.90 -8.95
CA ILE A 84 5.14 8.63 -7.75
C ILE A 84 4.83 10.13 -7.88
N ASP A 85 5.00 10.72 -9.07
CA ASP A 85 4.64 12.12 -9.33
C ASP A 85 3.14 12.36 -9.10
N VAL A 86 2.28 11.46 -9.57
CA VAL A 86 0.83 11.51 -9.34
C VAL A 86 0.51 11.41 -7.84
N HIS A 87 1.18 10.53 -7.09
CA HIS A 87 0.98 10.42 -5.66
C HIS A 87 1.41 11.70 -4.90
N ILE A 88 2.53 12.32 -5.29
CA ILE A 88 2.96 13.61 -4.72
C ILE A 88 1.95 14.72 -5.03
N LEU A 89 1.40 14.74 -6.25
CA LEU A 89 0.38 15.70 -6.66
C LEU A 89 -0.90 15.51 -5.82
N LEU A 90 -1.35 14.28 -5.59
CA LEU A 90 -2.51 13.97 -4.75
C LEU A 90 -2.29 14.42 -3.30
N LEU A 91 -1.09 14.23 -2.73
CA LEU A 91 -0.74 14.73 -1.39
C LEU A 91 -0.79 16.27 -1.28
N SER A 92 -0.68 16.97 -2.42
CA SER A 92 -0.72 18.44 -2.50
C SER A 92 -2.12 18.97 -2.87
N ASP A 93 -3.07 18.08 -3.19
CA ASP A 93 -4.41 18.48 -3.63
C ASP A 93 -5.19 19.17 -2.50
N LYS A 94 -5.48 20.46 -2.70
CA LYS A 94 -6.22 21.26 -1.72
C LYS A 94 -7.63 20.74 -1.47
N LYS A 95 -8.28 20.13 -2.46
CA LYS A 95 -9.64 19.59 -2.30
C LYS A 95 -9.62 18.36 -1.39
N PHE A 96 -8.66 17.46 -1.62
CA PHE A 96 -8.45 16.28 -0.79
C PHE A 96 -8.13 16.68 0.66
N ILE A 97 -7.15 17.56 0.86
CA ILE A 97 -6.72 18.04 2.19
C ILE A 97 -7.87 18.74 2.92
N ASN A 98 -8.52 19.70 2.27
CA ASN A 98 -9.58 20.49 2.89
C ASN A 98 -10.81 19.64 3.23
N ARG A 99 -11.11 18.61 2.43
CA ARG A 99 -12.21 17.69 2.73
C ARG A 99 -11.93 16.89 4.00
N THR A 100 -10.73 16.35 4.14
CA THR A 100 -10.33 15.61 5.36
C THR A 100 -10.38 16.52 6.58
N ILE A 101 -9.84 17.75 6.48
CA ILE A 101 -9.90 18.74 7.56
C ILE A 101 -11.37 19.08 7.93
N LYS A 102 -12.24 19.25 6.93
CA LYS A 102 -13.67 19.51 7.18
C LYS A 102 -14.35 18.37 7.95
N TYR A 103 -14.00 17.11 7.66
CA TYR A 103 -14.54 15.98 8.43
C TYR A 103 -14.06 16.01 9.87
N ILE A 104 -12.76 16.28 10.12
CA ILE A 104 -12.24 16.43 11.49
C ILE A 104 -13.00 17.54 12.21
N GLN A 105 -13.14 18.71 11.59
CA GLN A 105 -13.78 19.89 12.22
C GLN A 105 -15.28 19.72 12.48
N ARG A 106 -16.02 19.20 11.47
CA ARG A 106 -17.48 19.16 11.54
C ARG A 106 -18.02 17.99 12.34
N LEU A 107 -17.32 16.86 12.28
CA LEU A 107 -17.77 15.61 12.90
C LEU A 107 -17.06 15.32 14.21
N GLY A 108 -15.99 16.06 14.53
CA GLY A 108 -15.18 15.84 15.72
C GLY A 108 -14.60 14.42 15.75
N VAL A 109 -14.13 13.92 14.61
CA VAL A 109 -13.53 12.57 14.47
C VAL A 109 -12.03 12.65 14.29
N ASN A 110 -11.32 11.58 14.62
CA ASN A 110 -9.88 11.45 14.41
C ASN A 110 -9.49 11.49 12.93
N ALA A 111 -8.23 11.79 12.67
CA ALA A 111 -7.69 11.97 11.31
C ALA A 111 -7.81 10.72 10.45
N GLU A 112 -7.60 9.53 11.03
CA GLU A 112 -7.71 8.25 10.33
C GLU A 112 -9.13 8.04 9.79
N TRP A 113 -10.13 8.30 10.63
CA TRP A 113 -11.54 8.16 10.23
C TRP A 113 -11.94 9.19 9.19
N ALA A 114 -11.54 10.47 9.39
CA ALA A 114 -11.78 11.53 8.44
C ALA A 114 -11.15 11.24 7.07
N LEU A 115 -9.95 10.65 7.07
CA LEU A 115 -9.25 10.26 5.86
C LEU A 115 -9.96 9.10 5.14
N ARG A 116 -10.47 8.11 5.90
CA ARG A 116 -11.30 7.04 5.34
C ARG A 116 -12.56 7.60 4.67
N MET A 117 -13.28 8.49 5.35
CA MET A 117 -14.47 9.13 4.76
C MET A 117 -14.13 9.92 3.49
N THR A 118 -12.94 10.53 3.46
CA THR A 118 -12.45 11.21 2.26
C THR A 118 -12.22 10.21 1.14
N LEU A 119 -11.57 9.08 1.41
CA LEU A 119 -11.37 8.01 0.44
C LEU A 119 -12.71 7.46 -0.09
N ASP A 120 -13.67 7.17 0.80
CA ASP A 120 -14.97 6.63 0.41
C ASP A 120 -15.73 7.61 -0.49
N HIS A 121 -15.61 8.93 -0.24
CA HIS A 121 -16.15 9.94 -1.14
C HIS A 121 -15.50 9.91 -2.53
N TYR A 122 -14.17 9.77 -2.61
CA TYR A 122 -13.50 9.66 -3.90
C TYR A 122 -13.88 8.36 -4.62
N LYS A 123 -14.00 7.23 -3.90
CA LYS A 123 -14.49 5.98 -4.48
C LYS A 123 -15.83 6.16 -5.16
N GLN A 124 -16.80 6.78 -4.47
CA GLN A 124 -18.13 7.04 -5.06
C GLN A 124 -18.06 7.89 -6.34
N ILE A 125 -17.16 8.90 -6.37
CA ILE A 125 -16.98 9.71 -7.58
C ILE A 125 -16.42 8.85 -8.72
N PHE A 126 -15.38 8.04 -8.47
CA PHE A 126 -14.75 7.21 -9.49
C PHE A 126 -15.66 6.06 -9.97
N GLU A 127 -16.44 5.47 -9.08
CA GLU A 127 -17.45 4.44 -9.42
C GLU A 127 -18.59 4.98 -10.28
N GLY A 128 -18.89 6.26 -10.17
CA GLY A 128 -19.90 6.94 -11.00
C GLY A 128 -19.42 7.35 -12.39
N LEU A 129 -18.17 7.07 -12.75
CA LEU A 129 -17.61 7.39 -14.06
C LEU A 129 -17.69 6.17 -15.00
N ASP A 130 -18.23 6.38 -16.19
CA ASP A 130 -18.36 5.33 -17.22
C ASP A 130 -17.04 4.95 -17.91
N ASP A 131 -15.92 5.49 -17.44
CA ASP A 131 -14.58 5.25 -18.01
C ASP A 131 -13.78 4.31 -17.11
N ALA A 132 -13.57 3.07 -17.58
CA ALA A 132 -12.82 2.04 -16.86
C ALA A 132 -11.35 2.42 -16.60
N TYR A 133 -10.74 3.26 -17.45
CA TYR A 133 -9.37 3.72 -17.23
C TYR A 133 -9.30 4.72 -16.07
N ILE A 134 -10.24 5.65 -16.01
CA ILE A 134 -10.33 6.64 -14.94
C ILE A 134 -10.75 5.97 -13.64
N SER A 135 -11.74 5.08 -13.65
CA SER A 135 -12.18 4.34 -12.46
C SER A 135 -11.06 3.50 -11.85
N GLY A 136 -10.15 2.95 -12.67
CA GLY A 136 -8.96 2.24 -12.21
C GLY A 136 -7.95 3.10 -11.44
N ARG A 137 -8.02 4.44 -11.57
CA ARG A 137 -7.12 5.37 -10.86
C ARG A 137 -7.46 5.57 -9.38
N ILE A 138 -8.56 5.03 -8.92
CA ILE A 138 -8.88 5.06 -7.48
C ILE A 138 -7.81 4.36 -6.63
N SER A 139 -7.09 3.38 -7.19
CA SER A 139 -5.96 2.73 -6.51
C SER A 139 -4.86 3.71 -6.12
N ASP A 140 -4.59 4.74 -6.94
CA ASP A 140 -3.58 5.76 -6.62
C ASP A 140 -3.99 6.56 -5.37
N VAL A 141 -5.28 6.91 -5.26
CA VAL A 141 -5.83 7.57 -4.07
C VAL A 141 -5.74 6.64 -2.85
N GLN A 142 -6.03 5.35 -3.03
CA GLN A 142 -5.92 4.35 -1.95
C GLN A 142 -4.49 4.24 -1.44
N TYR A 143 -3.49 4.16 -2.30
CA TYR A 143 -2.08 4.09 -1.91
C TYR A 143 -1.61 5.35 -1.16
N VAL A 144 -2.06 6.53 -1.59
CA VAL A 144 -1.78 7.80 -0.90
C VAL A 144 -2.40 7.80 0.50
N VAL A 145 -3.68 7.41 0.61
CA VAL A 145 -4.38 7.31 1.90
C VAL A 145 -3.69 6.34 2.85
N GLN A 146 -3.30 5.16 2.36
CA GLN A 146 -2.59 4.16 3.15
C GLN A 146 -1.26 4.68 3.69
N ARG A 147 -0.51 5.42 2.87
CA ARG A 147 0.75 6.04 3.30
C ARG A 147 0.53 7.06 4.41
N ILE A 148 -0.50 7.90 4.28
CA ILE A 148 -0.85 8.87 5.34
C ILE A 148 -1.26 8.14 6.63
N LEU A 149 -2.07 7.07 6.52
CA LEU A 149 -2.48 6.26 7.67
C LEU A 149 -1.29 5.64 8.40
N ARG A 150 -0.30 5.10 7.68
CA ARG A 150 0.95 4.60 8.28
C ARG A 150 1.69 5.68 9.06
N ASN A 151 1.79 6.88 8.50
CA ASN A 151 2.46 7.99 9.19
C ASN A 151 1.64 8.52 10.38
N LEU A 152 0.30 8.38 10.35
CA LEU A 152 -0.57 8.69 11.49
C LEU A 152 -0.43 7.65 12.62
N SER A 153 -0.25 6.37 12.32
CA SER A 153 -0.07 5.32 13.34
C SER A 153 1.26 5.44 14.09
N GLY A 154 2.23 6.17 13.52
CA GLY A 154 3.57 6.28 14.09
C GLY A 154 4.41 5.01 13.97
N GLU A 155 3.89 3.96 13.35
CA GLU A 155 4.63 2.75 13.09
C GLU A 155 5.72 3.01 12.06
N LYS A 156 6.97 2.90 12.49
CA LYS A 156 8.10 2.86 11.56
C LYS A 156 8.11 1.48 10.91
N HIS A 157 7.45 1.36 9.78
CA HIS A 157 7.63 0.21 8.91
C HIS A 157 9.00 0.31 8.23
N GLU A 158 10.06 0.07 8.99
CA GLU A 158 11.28 -0.37 8.36
C GLU A 158 10.98 -1.74 7.77
N VAL A 159 10.96 -1.82 6.47
CA VAL A 159 10.87 -3.10 5.78
C VAL A 159 12.15 -3.85 6.13
N VAL A 160 12.10 -4.65 7.18
CA VAL A 160 13.24 -5.45 7.64
C VAL A 160 13.43 -6.59 6.65
N TRP A 161 14.28 -6.35 5.67
CA TRP A 161 14.66 -7.33 4.64
C TRP A 161 15.66 -8.39 5.14
N ASP A 162 15.81 -8.52 6.46
CA ASP A 162 16.72 -9.53 7.02
C ASP A 162 16.03 -10.90 7.09
N VAL A 163 15.67 -11.39 5.93
CA VAL A 163 15.15 -12.75 5.76
C VAL A 163 16.32 -13.61 5.32
N GLY A 164 17.11 -14.12 6.26
CA GLY A 164 18.16 -15.11 6.12
C GLY A 164 18.69 -15.48 4.70
N MET A 165 19.64 -16.38 4.58
CA MET A 165 20.15 -16.87 3.29
C MET A 165 19.05 -17.68 2.57
N GLY A 166 18.48 -17.13 1.49
CA GLY A 166 17.49 -17.80 0.64
C GLY A 166 16.57 -16.83 -0.10
N GLY A 167 16.00 -17.26 -1.21
CA GLY A 167 15.05 -16.48 -1.98
C GLY A 167 13.71 -16.31 -1.23
N VAL A 168 13.15 -15.11 -1.32
CA VAL A 168 11.92 -14.71 -0.62
C VAL A 168 10.80 -14.51 -1.61
N VAL A 169 9.64 -15.13 -1.35
CA VAL A 169 8.39 -14.81 -2.05
C VAL A 169 7.66 -13.76 -1.24
N ILE A 170 7.45 -12.58 -1.84
CA ILE A 170 6.67 -11.51 -1.23
C ILE A 170 5.19 -11.87 -1.36
N VAL A 171 4.50 -11.92 -0.23
CA VAL A 171 3.05 -12.11 -0.16
C VAL A 171 2.41 -10.87 0.44
N SER A 172 1.49 -10.26 -0.26
CA SER A 172 0.80 -9.03 0.16
C SER A 172 -0.65 -9.02 -0.29
N HIS A 173 -1.47 -8.20 0.34
CA HIS A 173 -2.79 -7.91 -0.21
C HIS A 173 -2.66 -7.20 -1.56
N ASP A 174 -1.84 -6.17 -1.64
CA ASP A 174 -1.45 -5.46 -2.86
C ASP A 174 -0.10 -4.77 -2.63
N LEU A 175 0.59 -4.38 -3.70
CA LEU A 175 1.88 -3.69 -3.64
C LEU A 175 1.79 -2.35 -4.36
N SER A 176 2.05 -1.28 -3.64
CA SER A 176 2.12 0.04 -4.25
C SER A 176 3.44 0.25 -5.02
N PRO A 177 3.47 1.17 -5.98
CA PRO A 177 4.69 1.59 -6.68
C PRO A 177 5.81 2.01 -5.73
N ALA A 178 5.44 2.70 -4.66
CA ALA A 178 6.39 3.18 -3.68
C ALA A 178 6.92 2.06 -2.77
N ASP A 179 6.13 1.01 -2.54
CA ASP A 179 6.56 -0.16 -1.78
C ASP A 179 7.60 -0.95 -2.60
N THR A 180 7.29 -1.25 -3.85
CA THR A 180 8.21 -1.99 -4.74
C THR A 180 9.50 -1.22 -5.02
N ALA A 181 9.44 0.11 -5.14
CA ALA A 181 10.62 0.96 -5.34
C ALA A 181 11.60 0.97 -4.15
N GLN A 182 11.13 0.63 -2.96
CA GLN A 182 11.95 0.56 -1.74
C GLN A 182 12.46 -0.86 -1.45
N MET A 183 11.95 -1.86 -2.15
CA MET A 183 12.31 -3.25 -1.92
C MET A 183 13.76 -3.54 -2.35
N LYS A 184 14.52 -4.26 -1.52
CA LYS A 184 15.79 -4.88 -1.92
C LYS A 184 15.50 -6.13 -2.74
N LEU A 185 15.25 -5.92 -4.02
CA LEU A 185 14.75 -6.94 -4.93
C LEU A 185 15.76 -8.07 -5.22
N GLU A 186 17.02 -7.88 -4.85
CA GLU A 186 18.08 -8.90 -4.98
C GLU A 186 17.78 -10.21 -4.24
N LYS A 187 16.95 -10.16 -3.22
CA LYS A 187 16.53 -11.33 -2.42
C LYS A 187 15.13 -11.84 -2.79
N VAL A 188 14.38 -11.09 -3.59
CA VAL A 188 13.02 -11.46 -4.00
C VAL A 188 13.08 -12.42 -5.18
N VAL A 189 12.42 -13.56 -5.04
CA VAL A 189 12.34 -14.58 -6.11
C VAL A 189 10.94 -14.68 -6.72
N GLY A 190 9.94 -14.01 -6.17
CA GLY A 190 8.60 -13.96 -6.73
C GLY A 190 7.62 -13.17 -5.90
N PHE A 191 6.43 -12.94 -6.47
CA PHE A 191 5.32 -12.21 -5.86
C PHE A 191 4.03 -13.03 -5.86
N ALA A 192 3.26 -12.89 -4.78
CA ALA A 192 1.91 -13.42 -4.69
C ALA A 192 1.00 -12.39 -3.99
N THR A 193 -0.10 -11.94 -4.64
CA THR A 193 -0.99 -10.94 -4.07
C THR A 193 -2.44 -11.38 -4.05
N ASP A 194 -3.19 -10.96 -3.00
CA ASP A 194 -4.63 -11.18 -2.91
C ASP A 194 -5.36 -10.45 -4.04
N SER A 195 -5.04 -9.18 -4.22
CA SER A 195 -5.61 -8.32 -5.25
C SER A 195 -4.73 -8.26 -6.51
N GLY A 196 -5.27 -7.61 -7.54
CA GLY A 196 -4.55 -7.29 -8.75
C GLY A 196 -5.01 -8.08 -9.97
N GLY A 197 -4.61 -7.59 -11.12
CA GLY A 197 -4.89 -8.17 -12.42
C GLY A 197 -3.67 -8.05 -13.35
N ARG A 198 -3.85 -8.37 -14.63
CA ARG A 198 -2.77 -8.36 -15.64
C ARG A 198 -2.11 -6.99 -15.83
N THR A 199 -2.82 -5.92 -15.50
CA THR A 199 -2.38 -4.52 -15.61
C THR A 199 -2.07 -3.90 -14.24
N SER A 200 -2.11 -4.68 -13.15
CA SER A 200 -1.77 -4.17 -11.82
C SER A 200 -0.29 -3.75 -11.75
N HIS A 201 0.01 -2.87 -10.82
CA HIS A 201 1.38 -2.40 -10.60
C HIS A 201 2.33 -3.55 -10.29
N THR A 202 1.92 -4.48 -9.42
CA THR A 202 2.68 -5.71 -9.11
C THR A 202 3.00 -6.51 -10.37
N ALA A 203 2.03 -6.64 -11.30
CA ALA A 203 2.22 -7.35 -12.54
C ALA A 203 3.26 -6.67 -13.46
N ILE A 204 3.24 -5.34 -13.52
CA ILE A 204 4.18 -4.54 -14.32
C ILE A 204 5.60 -4.72 -13.75
N VAL A 205 5.77 -4.54 -12.45
CA VAL A 205 7.07 -4.68 -11.78
C VAL A 205 7.61 -6.09 -11.91
N ALA A 206 6.80 -7.12 -11.68
CA ALA A 206 7.22 -8.50 -11.79
C ALA A 206 7.73 -8.84 -13.19
N ARG A 207 7.04 -8.36 -14.25
CA ARG A 207 7.49 -8.55 -15.64
C ARG A 207 8.79 -7.81 -15.95
N SER A 208 8.91 -6.56 -15.49
CA SER A 208 10.13 -5.76 -15.74
C SER A 208 11.37 -6.35 -15.07
N MET A 209 11.16 -7.13 -14.01
CA MET A 209 12.22 -7.81 -13.25
C MET A 209 12.37 -9.30 -13.59
N GLU A 210 11.54 -9.81 -14.50
CA GLU A 210 11.50 -11.22 -14.85
C GLU A 210 11.29 -12.16 -13.64
N LEU A 211 10.57 -11.67 -12.61
CA LEU A 211 10.25 -12.44 -11.42
C LEU A 211 8.90 -13.14 -11.58
N PRO A 212 8.78 -14.45 -11.28
CA PRO A 212 7.50 -15.15 -11.25
C PRO A 212 6.48 -14.45 -10.35
N ALA A 213 5.25 -14.26 -10.85
CA ALA A 213 4.24 -13.58 -10.09
C ALA A 213 2.82 -14.10 -10.37
N VAL A 214 2.05 -14.25 -9.29
CA VAL A 214 0.63 -14.60 -9.31
C VAL A 214 -0.13 -13.55 -8.52
N VAL A 215 -1.17 -12.98 -9.13
CA VAL A 215 -2.04 -11.98 -8.52
C VAL A 215 -3.50 -12.46 -8.49
N GLY A 216 -4.38 -11.78 -7.73
CA GLY A 216 -5.78 -12.17 -7.65
C GLY A 216 -5.98 -13.52 -6.95
N LEU A 217 -5.24 -13.76 -5.88
CA LEU A 217 -5.34 -14.97 -5.04
C LEU A 217 -6.42 -14.85 -3.95
N ASP A 218 -7.09 -13.71 -3.86
CA ASP A 218 -8.17 -13.33 -2.95
C ASP A 218 -7.79 -13.33 -1.46
N ASN A 219 -7.12 -14.36 -0.97
CA ASN A 219 -6.92 -14.56 0.47
C ASN A 219 -5.56 -15.16 0.83
N VAL A 220 -4.54 -15.10 -0.03
CA VAL A 220 -3.22 -15.71 0.26
C VAL A 220 -2.62 -15.19 1.57
N THR A 221 -2.82 -13.90 1.86
CA THR A 221 -2.31 -13.27 3.10
C THR A 221 -2.90 -13.87 4.37
N ARG A 222 -4.08 -14.49 4.32
CA ARG A 222 -4.71 -15.16 5.48
C ARG A 222 -4.15 -16.56 5.76
N PHE A 223 -3.55 -17.18 4.75
CA PHE A 223 -3.05 -18.56 4.86
C PHE A 223 -1.58 -18.65 5.21
N VAL A 224 -0.83 -17.54 5.04
CA VAL A 224 0.62 -17.55 5.23
C VAL A 224 1.08 -16.55 6.28
N ARG A 225 2.23 -16.85 6.88
CA ARG A 225 2.96 -15.97 7.79
C ARG A 225 4.41 -15.88 7.33
N THR A 226 5.12 -14.84 7.76
CA THR A 226 6.55 -14.72 7.49
C THR A 226 7.33 -15.87 8.14
N GLY A 227 8.22 -16.50 7.36
CA GLY A 227 9.11 -17.60 7.82
C GLY A 227 8.97 -18.91 7.09
#